data_01b523752588c3e6a63724820ea36018
#
_entry.id   01b523752588c3e6a63724820ea36018
#
_cell.length_a   1.000
_cell.length_b   1.000
_cell.length_c   1.000
_cell.angle_alpha   90.00
_cell.angle_beta   90.00
_cell.angle_gamma   90.00
#
_symmetry.space_group_name_H-M   'P 1'
#
loop_
_entity.id
_entity.type
_entity.pdbx_description
1 polymer ?
#
loop_
_entity_poly.entity_id
_entity_poly.type
_entity_poly.pdbx_seq_one_letter_code
_entity_poly.pdbx_strand_id
1 'polypeptide(L)'
;MTKFKVLFKGMMDDLKEAEMMIDYACKLKDSEEDKDFSAEIAKYAKARLEHFMVFHKMFESEIAKEKDLGKETVQECMWKEIHEMYQDWYNNIDRKIKKY
;
A
#
# COMPACT_ATOMS: atom_id res chain seq x y z
N MET A 1 -15.74 -7.60 12.81
CA MET A 1 -15.14 -6.29 12.56
C MET A 1 -13.64 -6.23 12.66
N THR A 2 -13.05 -7.08 13.45
CA THR A 2 -11.60 -7.11 13.68
C THR A 2 -10.80 -7.33 12.40
N LYS A 3 -11.26 -8.17 11.48
CA LYS A 3 -10.59 -8.46 10.21
C LYS A 3 -10.39 -7.20 9.36
N PHE A 4 -11.47 -6.43 9.15
CA PHE A 4 -11.41 -5.22 8.32
C PHE A 4 -10.47 -4.18 8.93
N LYS A 5 -10.51 -4.03 10.24
CA LYS A 5 -9.64 -3.10 10.95
C LYS A 5 -8.17 -3.46 10.81
N VAL A 6 -7.85 -4.75 10.94
CA VAL A 6 -6.47 -5.24 10.78
C VAL A 6 -5.98 -5.04 9.35
N LEU A 7 -6.81 -5.40 8.36
CA LEU A 7 -6.45 -5.26 6.95
C LEU A 7 -6.27 -3.80 6.56
N PHE A 8 -7.19 -2.94 6.99
CA PHE A 8 -7.12 -1.51 6.73
C PHE A 8 -5.84 -0.90 7.32
N LYS A 9 -5.53 -1.22 8.56
CA LYS A 9 -4.32 -0.75 9.21
C LYS A 9 -3.07 -1.23 8.49
N GLY A 10 -3.05 -2.50 8.09
CA GLY A 10 -1.94 -3.08 7.33
C GLY A 10 -1.72 -2.36 6.01
N MET A 11 -2.80 -2.07 5.28
CA MET A 11 -2.74 -1.33 4.02
C MET A 11 -2.18 0.09 4.23
N MET A 12 -2.66 0.80 5.25
CA MET A 12 -2.16 2.13 5.58
C MET A 12 -0.68 2.12 5.91
N ASP A 13 -0.28 1.18 6.76
CA ASP A 13 1.11 1.07 7.19
C ASP A 13 2.04 0.75 6.01
N ASP A 14 1.59 -0.12 5.09
CA ASP A 14 2.37 -0.47 3.90
C ASP A 14 2.57 0.74 2.98
N LEU A 15 1.52 1.53 2.73
CA LEU A 15 1.63 2.72 1.89
C LEU A 15 2.54 3.77 2.51
N LYS A 16 2.38 4.04 3.79
CA LYS A 16 3.23 5.02 4.50
C LYS A 16 4.69 4.61 4.47
N GLU A 17 4.96 3.34 4.76
CA GLU A 17 6.32 2.81 4.80
C GLU A 17 6.94 2.83 3.40
N ALA A 18 6.20 2.37 2.38
CA ALA A 18 6.69 2.38 1.01
C ALA A 18 7.02 3.79 0.53
N GLU A 19 6.15 4.77 0.80
CA GLU A 19 6.37 6.15 0.41
C GLU A 19 7.61 6.74 1.09
N MET A 20 7.70 6.56 2.40
CA MET A 20 8.83 7.06 3.17
C MET A 20 10.15 6.49 2.66
N MET A 21 10.19 5.19 2.40
CA MET A 21 11.39 4.50 1.94
C MET A 21 11.80 4.92 0.54
N ILE A 22 10.86 5.02 -0.40
CA ILE A 22 11.22 5.43 -1.76
C ILE A 22 11.66 6.89 -1.81
N ASP A 23 11.04 7.77 -1.04
CA ASP A 23 11.45 9.16 -0.97
C ASP A 23 12.87 9.29 -0.39
N TYR A 24 13.17 8.51 0.63
CA TYR A 24 14.50 8.46 1.22
C TYR A 24 15.54 7.92 0.24
N ALA A 25 15.22 6.82 -0.43
CA ALA A 25 16.10 6.23 -1.44
C ALA A 25 16.43 7.23 -2.55
N CYS A 26 15.43 7.99 -3.01
CA CYS A 26 15.64 9.00 -4.05
C CYS A 26 16.59 10.11 -3.61
N LYS A 27 16.62 10.45 -2.33
CA LYS A 27 17.56 11.46 -1.79
C LYS A 27 18.99 10.94 -1.76
N LEU A 28 19.18 9.65 -1.60
CA LEU A 28 20.50 9.04 -1.42
C LEU A 28 21.12 8.52 -2.73
N LYS A 29 20.32 8.35 -3.78
CA LYS A 29 20.78 7.63 -4.99
C LYS A 29 21.96 8.27 -5.72
N ASP A 30 22.12 9.57 -5.61
CA ASP A 30 23.18 10.32 -6.30
C ASP A 30 24.49 10.41 -5.51
N SER A 31 24.49 9.91 -4.27
CA SER A 31 25.67 9.86 -3.44
C SER A 31 26.42 8.55 -3.70
N GLU A 32 27.68 8.64 -4.13
CA GLU A 32 28.53 7.46 -4.36
C GLU A 32 28.67 6.59 -3.09
N GLU A 33 28.74 7.22 -1.93
CA GLU A 33 28.86 6.53 -0.65
C GLU A 33 27.60 5.75 -0.30
N ASP A 34 26.41 6.29 -0.62
CA ASP A 34 25.12 5.76 -0.16
C ASP A 34 24.33 5.02 -1.23
N LYS A 35 24.83 4.94 -2.45
CA LYS A 35 24.02 4.42 -3.57
C LYS A 35 23.60 2.95 -3.39
N ASP A 36 24.45 2.11 -2.82
CA ASP A 36 24.10 0.70 -2.57
C ASP A 36 23.04 0.58 -1.47
N PHE A 37 23.17 1.39 -0.43
CA PHE A 37 22.17 1.48 0.63
C PHE A 37 20.85 2.00 0.08
N SER A 38 20.90 3.02 -0.75
CA SER A 38 19.73 3.58 -1.45
C SER A 38 18.99 2.51 -2.26
N ALA A 39 19.73 1.70 -3.03
CA ALA A 39 19.15 0.62 -3.84
C ALA A 39 18.44 -0.42 -2.98
N GLU A 40 19.00 -0.78 -1.82
CA GLU A 40 18.37 -1.72 -0.90
C GLU A 40 17.08 -1.14 -0.30
N ILE A 41 17.07 0.15 0.05
CA ILE A 41 15.87 0.82 0.56
C ILE A 41 14.78 0.86 -0.53
N ALA A 42 15.15 1.11 -1.79
CA ALA A 42 14.20 1.11 -2.90
C ALA A 42 13.57 -0.27 -3.10
N LYS A 43 14.34 -1.34 -2.97
CA LYS A 43 13.81 -2.71 -3.02
C LYS A 43 12.82 -2.97 -1.88
N TYR A 44 13.12 -2.47 -0.70
CA TYR A 44 12.23 -2.59 0.45
C TYR A 44 10.91 -1.85 0.20
N ALA A 45 10.98 -0.64 -0.36
CA ALA A 45 9.78 0.12 -0.72
C ALA A 45 8.88 -0.65 -1.69
N LYS A 46 9.49 -1.26 -2.71
CA LYS A 46 8.77 -2.09 -3.69
C LYS A 46 8.10 -3.29 -3.01
N ALA A 47 8.82 -3.97 -2.12
CA ALA A 47 8.28 -5.11 -1.38
C ALA A 47 7.08 -4.72 -0.51
N ARG A 48 7.14 -3.56 0.14
CA ARG A 48 6.02 -3.06 0.94
C ARG A 48 4.82 -2.73 0.07
N LEU A 49 5.03 -2.19 -1.12
CA LEU A 49 3.94 -1.89 -2.05
C LEU A 49 3.28 -3.17 -2.56
N GLU A 50 4.07 -4.22 -2.83
CA GLU A 50 3.54 -5.54 -3.18
C GLU A 50 2.73 -6.14 -2.03
N HIS A 51 3.19 -5.95 -0.81
CA HIS A 51 2.49 -6.41 0.39
C HIS A 51 1.13 -5.72 0.56
N PHE A 52 1.06 -4.43 0.24
CA PHE A 52 -0.20 -3.69 0.20
C PHE A 52 -1.23 -4.41 -0.69
N MET A 53 -0.82 -4.90 -1.86
CA MET A 53 -1.73 -5.59 -2.78
C MET A 53 -2.26 -6.90 -2.20
N VAL A 54 -1.49 -7.58 -1.37
CA VAL A 54 -1.96 -8.78 -0.66
C VAL A 54 -3.10 -8.42 0.28
N PHE A 55 -2.93 -7.41 1.11
CA PHE A 55 -3.98 -6.94 2.02
C PHE A 55 -5.19 -6.40 1.28
N HIS A 56 -4.97 -5.70 0.17
CA HIS A 56 -6.04 -5.18 -0.68
C HIS A 56 -6.94 -6.31 -1.20
N LYS A 57 -6.34 -7.36 -1.71
CA LYS A 57 -7.09 -8.54 -2.20
C LYS A 57 -7.84 -9.25 -1.07
N MET A 58 -7.23 -9.36 0.09
CA MET A 58 -7.87 -9.95 1.26
C MET A 58 -9.08 -9.13 1.69
N PHE A 59 -8.95 -7.80 1.68
CA PHE A 59 -10.05 -6.89 2.03
C PHE A 59 -11.22 -7.06 1.06
N GLU A 60 -10.95 -7.05 -0.26
CA GLU A 60 -11.98 -7.27 -1.27
C GLU A 60 -12.67 -8.63 -1.13
N SER A 61 -11.90 -9.67 -0.81
CA SER A 61 -12.43 -11.01 -0.57
C SER A 61 -13.39 -11.04 0.61
N GLU A 62 -13.06 -10.37 1.70
CA GLU A 62 -13.95 -10.30 2.87
C GLU A 62 -15.23 -9.52 2.58
N ILE A 63 -15.15 -8.43 1.79
CA ILE A 63 -16.33 -7.70 1.36
C ILE A 63 -17.24 -8.59 0.51
N ALA A 64 -16.66 -9.33 -0.44
CA ALA A 64 -17.41 -10.24 -1.30
C ALA A 64 -18.15 -11.32 -0.48
N LYS A 65 -17.52 -11.88 0.55
CA LYS A 65 -18.16 -12.84 1.44
C LYS A 65 -19.38 -12.25 2.15
N GLU A 66 -19.29 -11.00 2.59
CA GLU A 66 -20.41 -10.33 3.26
C GLU A 66 -21.55 -10.05 2.28
N LYS A 67 -21.26 -9.69 1.02
CA LYS A 67 -22.26 -9.54 -0.03
C LYS A 67 -23.00 -10.84 -0.29
N ASP A 68 -22.30 -11.96 -0.36
CA ASP A 68 -22.89 -13.28 -0.59
C ASP A 68 -23.84 -13.67 0.53
N LEU A 69 -23.63 -13.14 1.73
CA LEU A 69 -24.53 -13.32 2.87
C LEU A 69 -25.71 -12.33 2.89
N GLY A 70 -25.82 -11.49 1.84
CA GLY A 70 -26.90 -10.49 1.74
C GLY A 70 -26.72 -9.29 2.67
N LYS A 71 -25.50 -9.07 3.16
CA LYS A 71 -25.20 -7.97 4.07
C LYS A 71 -24.53 -6.82 3.34
N GLU A 72 -25.22 -5.69 3.23
CA GLU A 72 -24.55 -4.43 2.92
C GLU A 72 -23.96 -3.90 4.21
N THR A 73 -22.65 -3.73 4.24
CA THR A 73 -21.92 -3.34 5.44
C THR A 73 -21.41 -1.92 5.35
N VAL A 74 -21.21 -1.34 6.52
CA VAL A 74 -20.53 -0.03 6.65
C VAL A 74 -19.15 -0.09 6.00
N GLN A 75 -18.46 -1.23 6.12
CA GLN A 75 -17.13 -1.46 5.56
C GLN A 75 -17.14 -1.37 4.02
N GLU A 76 -18.16 -1.92 3.36
CA GLU A 76 -18.30 -1.81 1.92
C GLU A 76 -18.51 -0.37 1.46
N CYS A 77 -19.39 0.36 2.14
CA CYS A 77 -19.63 1.76 1.84
C CYS A 77 -18.37 2.60 2.04
N MET A 78 -17.68 2.41 3.15
CA MET A 78 -16.42 3.09 3.44
C MET A 78 -15.37 2.76 2.39
N TRP A 79 -15.27 1.50 1.97
CA TRP A 79 -14.30 1.07 0.97
C TRP A 79 -14.50 1.79 -0.35
N LYS A 80 -15.74 1.91 -0.81
CA LYS A 80 -16.05 2.63 -2.05
C LYS A 80 -15.59 4.08 -2.00
N GLU A 81 -15.76 4.74 -0.86
CA GLU A 81 -15.37 6.13 -0.69
C GLU A 81 -13.86 6.35 -0.64
N ILE A 82 -13.13 5.46 0.02
CA ILE A 82 -11.69 5.62 0.23
C ILE A 82 -10.84 4.94 -0.84
N HIS A 83 -11.42 4.05 -1.64
CA HIS A 83 -10.69 3.26 -2.65
C HIS A 83 -9.96 4.15 -3.66
N GLU A 84 -10.62 5.19 -4.16
CA GLU A 84 -10.00 6.13 -5.09
C GLU A 84 -8.78 6.83 -4.46
N MET A 85 -8.90 7.24 -3.21
CA MET A 85 -7.80 7.91 -2.49
C MET A 85 -6.60 6.97 -2.36
N TYR A 86 -6.85 5.72 -1.97
CA TYR A 86 -5.79 4.72 -1.90
C TYR A 86 -5.17 4.41 -3.26
N GLN A 87 -6.00 4.34 -4.28
CA GLN A 87 -5.54 4.05 -5.64
C GLN A 87 -4.60 5.15 -6.11
N ASP A 88 -4.93 6.40 -5.90
CA ASP A 88 -4.08 7.54 -6.26
C ASP A 88 -2.76 7.52 -5.49
N TRP A 89 -2.83 7.25 -4.19
CA TRP A 89 -1.64 7.16 -3.36
C TRP A 89 -0.72 6.02 -3.81
N TYR A 90 -1.29 4.84 -4.03
CA TYR A 90 -0.56 3.68 -4.55
C TYR A 90 0.12 4.00 -5.89
N ASN A 91 -0.62 4.58 -6.82
CA ASN A 91 -0.09 4.92 -8.14
C ASN A 91 1.05 5.92 -8.06
N ASN A 92 0.96 6.87 -7.16
CA ASN A 92 2.01 7.86 -6.94
C ASN A 92 3.31 7.22 -6.43
N ILE A 93 3.19 6.32 -5.46
CA ILE A 93 4.34 5.57 -4.94
C ILE A 93 4.94 4.67 -6.02
N ASP A 94 4.11 3.93 -6.74
CA ASP A 94 4.53 3.04 -7.82
C ASP A 94 5.31 3.81 -8.90
N ARG A 95 4.84 5.00 -9.24
CA ARG A 95 5.51 5.88 -10.20
C ARG A 95 6.90 6.28 -9.71
N LYS A 96 7.03 6.63 -8.44
CA LYS A 96 8.32 6.97 -7.83
C LYS A 96 9.29 5.79 -7.86
N ILE A 97 8.80 4.58 -7.56
CA ILE A 97 9.59 3.36 -7.59
C ILE A 97 10.08 3.08 -9.02
N LYS A 98 9.22 3.22 -10.01
CA LYS A 98 9.58 2.98 -11.42
C LYS A 98 10.58 3.99 -11.95
N LYS A 99 10.55 5.21 -11.45
CA LYS A 99 11.50 6.26 -11.84
C LYS A 99 12.87 6.13 -11.15
N TYR A 100 12.90 5.40 -10.06
CA TYR A 100 14.14 5.23 -9.33
C TYR A 100 15.20 4.52 -10.16
#